data_064ca0040692f409373cac00adededf4
#
_entry.id   064ca0040692f409373cac00adededf4
#
_cell.length_a   1.000
_cell.length_b   1.000
_cell.length_c   1.000
_cell.angle_alpha   90.00
_cell.angle_beta   90.00
_cell.angle_gamma   90.00
#
_symmetry.space_group_name_H-M   'P 1'
#
loop_
_entity.id
_entity.type
_entity.pdbx_description
1 polymer ?
#
loop_
_entity_poly.entity_id
_entity_poly.type
_entity_poly.pdbx_seq_one_letter_code
_entity_poly.pdbx_strand_id
1 'polypeptide(L)'
;MGLLDTEFGKRRLLSVEVPAIEQYNEGRDAAYQVRLTRVGGVLLLHYQLKPCHNAYRLETRLLASYPIVPPETRVLTPLKHCPHLLEGQTICLWRQGSVRASNRWDAARFTSVFAIQAAWRWLACYEVWHESGDWPLPEAK
;
A
#
# COMPACT_ATOMS: atom_id res chain seq x y z
N MET A 1 -20.46 -5.78 3.11
CA MET A 1 -20.50 -5.41 1.69
C MET A 1 -19.07 -5.14 1.21
N GLY A 2 -18.68 -5.75 0.11
CA GLY A 2 -17.37 -5.55 -0.46
C GLY A 2 -17.36 -4.56 -1.63
N LEU A 3 -16.16 -4.20 -2.08
CA LEU A 3 -15.97 -3.29 -3.22
C LEU A 3 -16.72 -3.77 -4.47
N LEU A 4 -16.70 -5.08 -4.72
CA LEU A 4 -17.33 -5.66 -5.92
C LEU A 4 -18.85 -5.78 -5.83
N ASP A 5 -19.46 -5.36 -4.74
CA ASP A 5 -20.93 -5.40 -4.59
C ASP A 5 -21.62 -4.19 -5.23
N THR A 6 -20.86 -3.21 -5.73
CA THR A 6 -21.39 -2.05 -6.43
C THR A 6 -20.85 -1.98 -7.85
N GLU A 7 -21.63 -1.37 -8.76
CA GLU A 7 -21.18 -1.14 -10.14
C GLU A 7 -19.97 -0.20 -10.19
N PHE A 8 -19.94 0.79 -9.31
CA PHE A 8 -18.81 1.72 -9.21
C PHE A 8 -17.52 0.96 -8.86
N GLY A 9 -17.59 0.10 -7.85
CA GLY A 9 -16.43 -0.69 -7.42
C GLY A 9 -15.94 -1.66 -8.49
N LYS A 10 -16.86 -2.35 -9.16
CA LYS A 10 -16.52 -3.25 -10.27
C LYS A 10 -15.82 -2.49 -11.40
N ARG A 11 -16.37 -1.34 -11.77
CA ARG A 11 -15.82 -0.51 -12.85
C ARG A 11 -14.44 0.02 -12.45
N ARG A 12 -14.30 0.49 -11.22
CA ARG A 12 -13.01 0.94 -10.69
C ARG A 12 -11.96 -0.18 -10.79
N LEU A 13 -12.32 -1.39 -10.35
CA LEU A 13 -11.41 -2.52 -10.40
C LEU A 13 -10.98 -2.83 -11.84
N LEU A 14 -11.94 -3.01 -12.73
CA LEU A 14 -11.67 -3.47 -14.10
C LEU A 14 -11.01 -2.40 -14.97
N SER A 15 -11.38 -1.14 -14.78
CA SER A 15 -10.94 -0.05 -15.67
C SER A 15 -9.72 0.70 -15.17
N VAL A 16 -9.44 0.66 -13.89
CA VAL A 16 -8.35 1.44 -13.28
C VAL A 16 -7.34 0.55 -12.58
N GLU A 17 -7.78 -0.28 -11.63
CA GLU A 17 -6.84 -1.03 -10.78
C GLU A 17 -6.15 -2.17 -11.53
N VAL A 18 -6.90 -3.00 -12.22
CA VAL A 18 -6.32 -4.14 -12.96
C VAL A 18 -5.32 -3.68 -14.02
N PRO A 19 -5.63 -2.68 -14.87
CA PRO A 19 -4.63 -2.18 -15.82
C PRO A 19 -3.38 -1.62 -15.14
N ALA A 20 -3.54 -0.92 -14.02
CA ALA A 20 -2.39 -0.38 -13.28
C ALA A 20 -1.51 -1.50 -12.71
N ILE A 21 -2.13 -2.55 -12.17
CA ILE A 21 -1.42 -3.71 -11.64
C ILE A 21 -0.69 -4.45 -12.77
N GLU A 22 -1.35 -4.67 -13.89
CA GLU A 22 -0.73 -5.32 -15.05
C GLU A 22 0.50 -4.55 -15.53
N GLN A 23 0.41 -3.23 -15.61
CA GLN A 23 1.52 -2.37 -16.00
C GLN A 23 2.66 -2.46 -14.98
N TYR A 24 2.33 -2.46 -13.68
CA TYR A 24 3.34 -2.62 -12.62
C TYR A 24 4.07 -3.96 -12.76
N ASN A 25 3.34 -5.03 -13.06
CA ASN A 25 3.90 -6.38 -13.14
C ASN A 25 4.74 -6.60 -14.40
N GLU A 26 4.56 -5.80 -15.43
CA GLU A 26 5.25 -5.96 -16.70
C GLU A 26 6.76 -5.90 -16.50
N GLY A 27 7.47 -6.94 -16.92
CA GLY A 27 8.93 -7.02 -16.82
C GLY A 27 9.48 -7.35 -15.44
N ARG A 28 8.60 -7.53 -14.43
CA ARG A 28 9.06 -7.90 -13.08
C ARG A 28 9.11 -9.41 -12.92
N ASP A 29 10.08 -9.89 -12.15
CA ASP A 29 10.15 -11.29 -11.77
C ASP A 29 8.87 -11.70 -11.03
N ALA A 30 8.47 -12.95 -11.18
CA ALA A 30 7.25 -13.47 -10.56
C ALA A 30 7.22 -13.23 -9.05
N ALA A 31 8.36 -13.32 -8.37
CA ALA A 31 8.45 -13.11 -6.92
C ALA A 31 8.08 -11.68 -6.50
N TYR A 32 8.19 -10.70 -7.41
CA TYR A 32 7.93 -9.29 -7.13
C TYR A 32 6.70 -8.75 -7.84
N GLN A 33 5.91 -9.63 -8.45
CA GLN A 33 4.64 -9.24 -9.05
C GLN A 33 3.53 -9.18 -8.00
N VAL A 34 2.58 -8.30 -8.25
CA VAL A 34 1.38 -8.16 -7.41
C VAL A 34 0.37 -9.22 -7.81
N ARG A 35 -0.17 -9.92 -6.83
CA ARG A 35 -1.25 -10.88 -7.01
C ARG A 35 -2.51 -10.33 -6.36
N LEU A 36 -3.57 -10.25 -7.13
CA LEU A 36 -4.87 -9.81 -6.67
C LEU A 36 -5.70 -11.05 -6.30
N THR A 37 -6.18 -11.09 -5.07
CA THR A 37 -7.04 -12.17 -4.58
C THR A 37 -8.27 -11.60 -3.90
N ARG A 38 -9.27 -12.44 -3.74
CA ARG A 38 -10.51 -12.09 -3.03
C ARG A 38 -10.70 -13.05 -1.86
N VAL A 39 -10.85 -12.49 -0.66
CA VAL A 39 -11.17 -13.27 0.53
C VAL A 39 -12.42 -12.67 1.15
N GLY A 40 -13.52 -13.43 1.08
CA GLY A 40 -14.81 -12.89 1.46
C GLY A 40 -15.20 -11.74 0.55
N GLY A 41 -15.60 -10.61 1.13
CA GLY A 41 -15.91 -9.39 0.38
C GLY A 41 -14.75 -8.44 0.20
N VAL A 42 -13.52 -8.85 0.57
CA VAL A 42 -12.35 -7.98 0.57
C VAL A 42 -11.41 -8.37 -0.56
N LEU A 43 -10.93 -7.37 -1.31
CA LEU A 43 -9.89 -7.54 -2.30
C LEU A 43 -8.54 -7.29 -1.65
N LEU A 44 -7.60 -8.22 -1.88
CA LEU A 44 -6.27 -8.19 -1.31
C LEU A 44 -5.24 -8.19 -2.41
N LEU A 45 -4.24 -7.31 -2.27
CA LEU A 45 -3.05 -7.33 -3.10
C LEU A 45 -1.91 -7.91 -2.25
N HIS A 46 -1.30 -8.98 -2.73
CA HIS A 46 -0.12 -9.56 -2.09
C HIS A 46 1.08 -9.36 -2.98
N TYR A 47 2.16 -8.89 -2.40
CA TYR A 47 3.38 -8.58 -3.14
C TYR A 47 4.59 -8.56 -2.22
N GLN A 48 5.76 -8.51 -2.84
CA GLN A 48 7.03 -8.45 -2.15
C GLN A 48 7.81 -7.25 -2.64
N LEU A 49 8.45 -6.54 -1.72
CA LEU A 49 9.30 -5.39 -2.02
C LEU A 49 10.68 -5.58 -1.42
N LYS A 50 11.69 -5.12 -2.13
CA LYS A 50 13.07 -5.10 -1.65
C LYS A 50 13.64 -3.69 -1.89
N PRO A 51 13.36 -2.74 -0.98
CA PRO A 51 13.80 -1.36 -1.21
C PRO A 51 15.32 -1.18 -1.11
N CYS A 52 15.98 -1.90 -0.20
CA CYS A 52 17.42 -1.78 -0.01
C CYS A 52 18.05 -3.16 0.12
N HIS A 53 18.14 -3.70 1.34
CA HIS A 53 18.86 -4.95 1.61
C HIS A 53 17.95 -6.16 1.82
N ASN A 54 16.74 -5.94 2.33
CA ASN A 54 15.86 -7.01 2.73
C ASN A 54 14.59 -7.04 1.90
N ALA A 55 14.06 -8.25 1.69
CA ALA A 55 12.78 -8.44 1.03
C ALA A 55 11.67 -8.54 2.09
N TYR A 56 10.55 -7.87 1.82
CA TYR A 56 9.39 -7.83 2.70
C TYR A 56 8.16 -8.29 1.96
N ARG A 57 7.32 -9.06 2.63
CA ARG A 57 6.01 -9.46 2.11
C ARG A 57 4.96 -8.52 2.68
N LEU A 58 4.07 -8.04 1.81
CA LEU A 58 3.05 -7.06 2.16
C LEU A 58 1.68 -7.49 1.67
N GLU A 59 0.67 -6.90 2.32
CA GLU A 59 -0.72 -7.06 1.95
C GLU A 59 -1.37 -5.68 1.92
N THR A 60 -2.00 -5.35 0.80
CA THR A 60 -2.79 -4.12 0.67
C THR A 60 -4.25 -4.52 0.49
N ARG A 61 -5.12 -3.93 1.30
CA ARG A 61 -6.55 -4.25 1.32
C ARG A 61 -7.34 -3.12 0.69
N LEU A 62 -8.19 -3.48 -0.27
CA LEU A 62 -9.13 -2.53 -0.86
C LEU A 62 -10.49 -2.75 -0.19
N LEU A 63 -10.83 -1.83 0.71
CA LEU A 63 -12.05 -1.90 1.50
C LEU A 63 -13.26 -1.47 0.67
N ALA A 64 -14.46 -1.71 1.20
CA ALA A 64 -15.71 -1.46 0.47
C ALA A 64 -15.83 -0.02 -0.06
N SER A 65 -15.33 0.95 0.70
CA SER A 65 -15.39 2.38 0.33
C SER A 65 -14.19 2.86 -0.49
N TYR A 66 -13.29 1.96 -0.87
CA TYR A 66 -12.18 2.31 -1.76
C TYR A 66 -12.75 2.75 -3.12
N PRO A 67 -12.25 3.78 -3.78
CA PRO A 67 -11.06 4.58 -3.46
C PRO A 67 -11.34 5.84 -2.64
N ILE A 68 -12.56 6.05 -2.16
CA ILE A 68 -12.88 7.21 -1.31
C ILE A 68 -12.06 7.13 -0.03
N VAL A 69 -12.04 5.95 0.59
CA VAL A 69 -11.12 5.65 1.69
C VAL A 69 -9.82 5.10 1.10
N PRO A 70 -8.66 5.49 1.63
CA PRO A 70 -7.40 4.96 1.14
C PRO A 70 -7.28 3.45 1.35
N PRO A 71 -6.46 2.76 0.55
CA PRO A 71 -6.17 1.36 0.81
C PRO A 71 -5.36 1.23 2.10
N GLU A 72 -5.50 0.11 2.76
CA GLU A 72 -4.82 -0.19 4.01
C GLU A 72 -3.72 -1.21 3.75
N THR A 73 -2.49 -0.88 4.14
CA THR A 73 -1.34 -1.74 3.88
C THR A 73 -0.70 -2.20 5.18
N ARG A 74 -0.38 -3.48 5.25
CA ARG A 74 0.38 -4.03 6.36
C ARG A 74 1.55 -4.85 5.86
N VAL A 75 2.61 -4.89 6.65
CA VAL A 75 3.79 -5.71 6.37
C VAL A 75 3.59 -7.06 7.06
N LEU A 76 3.69 -8.13 6.28
CA LEU A 76 3.54 -9.49 6.81
C LEU A 76 4.84 -10.02 7.40
N THR A 77 5.97 -9.58 6.88
CA THR A 77 7.29 -9.90 7.45
C THR A 77 7.43 -9.20 8.81
N PRO A 78 7.87 -9.89 9.87
CA PRO A 78 8.02 -9.27 11.19
C PRO A 78 8.97 -8.07 11.17
N LEU A 79 8.53 -6.97 11.78
CA LEU A 79 9.29 -5.73 11.89
C LEU A 79 9.56 -5.41 13.34
N LYS A 80 10.63 -4.64 13.60
CA LYS A 80 10.84 -4.02 14.90
C LYS A 80 9.82 -2.91 15.08
N HIS A 81 9.38 -2.70 16.32
CA HIS A 81 8.55 -1.55 16.65
C HIS A 81 9.30 -0.26 16.32
N CYS A 82 8.67 0.59 15.52
CA CYS A 82 9.31 1.79 14.96
C CYS A 82 8.29 2.91 14.79
N PRO A 83 8.75 4.14 14.50
CA PRO A 83 7.85 5.23 14.15
C PRO A 83 6.95 4.87 12.96
N HIS A 84 5.74 5.41 12.94
CA HIS A 84 4.77 5.26 11.85
C HIS A 84 4.30 3.82 11.60
N LEU A 85 4.53 2.93 12.57
CA LEU A 85 4.00 1.57 12.55
C LEU A 85 2.81 1.50 13.49
N LEU A 86 1.68 1.03 12.95
CA LEU A 86 0.43 0.89 13.68
C LEU A 86 0.23 -0.55 14.13
N GLU A 87 -0.85 -0.79 14.88
CA GLU A 87 -1.20 -2.12 15.36
C GLU A 87 -1.37 -3.11 14.20
N GLY A 88 -0.95 -4.36 14.41
CA GLY A 88 -1.02 -5.42 13.40
C GLY A 88 -0.05 -5.25 12.25
N GLN A 89 1.01 -4.47 12.46
CA GLN A 89 2.00 -4.11 11.44
C GLN A 89 1.39 -3.37 10.25
N THR A 90 0.29 -2.66 10.46
CA THR A 90 -0.25 -1.71 9.50
C THR A 90 0.67 -0.50 9.45
N ILE A 91 1.02 -0.07 8.24
CA ILE A 91 1.93 1.06 8.08
C ILE A 91 1.16 2.34 7.78
N CYS A 92 1.62 3.45 8.37
CA CYS A 92 0.98 4.75 8.22
C CYS A 92 1.47 5.43 6.95
N LEU A 93 0.70 5.31 5.85
CA LEU A 93 1.03 5.89 4.55
C LEU A 93 0.36 7.24 4.31
N TRP A 94 -0.84 7.44 4.88
CA TRP A 94 -1.68 8.60 4.61
C TRP A 94 -2.15 9.23 5.90
N ARG A 95 -2.32 10.55 5.85
CA ARG A 95 -2.94 11.30 6.92
C ARG A 95 -3.91 12.29 6.30
N GLN A 96 -5.19 11.94 6.29
CA GLN A 96 -6.21 12.72 5.59
C GLN A 96 -6.42 14.12 6.16
N GLY A 97 -6.14 14.32 7.43
CA GLY A 97 -6.19 15.65 8.05
C GLY A 97 -4.92 16.48 7.85
N SER A 98 -3.94 15.98 7.12
CA SER A 98 -2.68 16.69 6.92
C SER A 98 -2.86 17.94 6.07
N VAL A 99 -2.10 18.99 6.41
CA VAL A 99 -2.05 20.21 5.59
C VAL A 99 -1.21 20.01 4.33
N ARG A 100 -0.37 18.99 4.29
CA ARG A 100 0.44 18.66 3.11
C ARG A 100 -0.31 17.71 2.20
N ALA A 101 -0.53 18.10 0.96
CA ALA A 101 -1.20 17.25 -0.03
C ALA A 101 -0.49 15.91 -0.24
N SER A 102 0.85 15.89 -0.15
CA SER A 102 1.65 14.67 -0.31
C SER A 102 1.39 13.63 0.78
N ASN A 103 0.83 14.03 1.92
CA ASN A 103 0.50 13.12 3.01
C ASN A 103 -0.96 12.64 2.98
N ARG A 104 -1.73 13.05 1.96
CA ARG A 104 -3.14 12.69 1.84
C ARG A 104 -3.37 11.77 0.66
N TRP A 105 -4.29 10.86 0.83
CA TRP A 105 -4.78 10.02 -0.26
C TRP A 105 -5.70 10.85 -1.17
N ASP A 106 -5.52 10.72 -2.47
CA ASP A 106 -6.35 11.39 -3.46
C ASP A 106 -7.00 10.34 -4.36
N ALA A 107 -8.28 10.09 -4.17
CA ALA A 107 -9.03 9.08 -4.87
C ALA A 107 -9.09 9.30 -6.39
N ALA A 108 -9.03 10.56 -6.83
CA ALA A 108 -9.11 10.90 -8.25
C ALA A 108 -7.79 10.67 -8.99
N ARG A 109 -6.67 10.68 -8.27
CA ARG A 109 -5.33 10.63 -8.87
C ARG A 109 -4.60 9.32 -8.63
N PHE A 110 -4.88 8.65 -7.52
CA PHE A 110 -4.08 7.52 -7.06
C PHE A 110 -4.78 6.19 -7.32
N THR A 111 -3.96 5.15 -7.52
CA THR A 111 -4.39 3.76 -7.63
C THR A 111 -3.75 2.95 -6.52
N SER A 112 -4.11 1.66 -6.41
CA SER A 112 -3.45 0.75 -5.48
C SER A 112 -1.94 0.64 -5.74
N VAL A 113 -1.51 0.82 -6.98
CA VAL A 113 -0.08 0.82 -7.33
C VAL A 113 0.64 2.00 -6.66
N PHE A 114 -0.01 3.14 -6.55
CA PHE A 114 0.56 4.27 -5.81
C PHE A 114 0.78 3.90 -4.34
N ALA A 115 -0.14 3.15 -3.74
CA ALA A 115 0.01 2.66 -2.37
C ALA A 115 1.21 1.72 -2.25
N ILE A 116 1.46 0.88 -3.26
CA ILE A 116 2.63 0.00 -3.29
C ILE A 116 3.92 0.81 -3.32
N GLN A 117 3.96 1.86 -4.13
CA GLN A 117 5.11 2.76 -4.22
C GLN A 117 5.34 3.50 -2.90
N ALA A 118 4.27 3.93 -2.25
CA ALA A 118 4.35 4.56 -0.93
C ALA A 118 4.86 3.57 0.13
N ALA A 119 4.46 2.32 0.06
CA ALA A 119 4.95 1.26 0.95
C ALA A 119 6.45 0.99 0.74
N TRP A 120 6.90 1.00 -0.51
CA TRP A 120 8.32 0.87 -0.83
C TRP A 120 9.14 1.97 -0.14
N ARG A 121 8.67 3.21 -0.26
CA ARG A 121 9.31 4.36 0.36
C ARG A 121 9.31 4.25 1.89
N TRP A 122 8.21 3.79 2.46
CA TRP A 122 8.10 3.58 3.91
C TRP A 122 9.13 2.54 4.39
N LEU A 123 9.26 1.43 3.66
CA LEU A 123 10.22 0.37 4.00
C LEU A 123 11.67 0.83 3.84
N ALA A 124 11.95 1.66 2.84
CA ALA A 124 13.27 2.27 2.69
C ALA A 124 13.60 3.13 3.93
N CYS A 125 12.63 3.91 4.41
CA CYS A 125 12.78 4.69 5.65
C CYS A 125 12.97 3.78 6.86
N TYR A 126 12.24 2.67 6.92
CA TYR A 126 12.38 1.69 7.99
C TYR A 126 13.81 1.13 8.06
N GLU A 127 14.41 0.77 6.92
CA GLU A 127 15.77 0.25 6.91
C GLU A 127 16.79 1.29 7.36
N VAL A 128 16.63 2.55 6.93
CA VAL A 128 17.48 3.65 7.40
C VAL A 128 17.32 3.84 8.92
N TRP A 129 16.10 3.86 9.41
CA TRP A 129 15.83 3.98 10.85
C TRP A 129 16.43 2.82 11.64
N HIS A 130 16.32 1.61 11.11
CA HIS A 130 16.83 0.41 11.78
C HIS A 130 18.36 0.49 11.99
N GLU A 131 19.06 1.08 11.03
CA GLU A 131 20.52 1.24 11.10
C GLU A 131 20.96 2.46 11.90
N SER A 132 20.28 3.59 11.74
CA SER A 132 20.72 4.88 12.27
C SER A 132 19.99 5.33 13.53
N GLY A 133 18.79 4.80 13.78
CA GLY A 133 17.90 5.28 14.84
C GLY A 133 17.07 6.49 14.47
N ASP A 134 17.28 7.06 13.28
CA ASP A 134 16.56 8.26 12.82
C ASP A 134 15.69 7.95 11.62
N TRP A 135 14.41 8.36 11.69
CA TRP A 135 13.49 8.26 10.57
C TRP A 135 13.81 9.39 9.57
N PRO A 136 14.15 9.04 8.28
CA PRO A 136 14.73 10.03 7.37
C PRO A 136 13.75 11.03 6.77
N LEU A 137 12.44 10.82 6.93
CA LEU A 137 11.45 11.74 6.40
C LEU A 137 10.73 12.48 7.53
N PRO A 138 10.27 13.72 7.30
CA PRO A 138 9.48 14.43 8.30
C PRO A 138 8.16 13.73 8.56
N GLU A 139 7.65 13.88 9.79
CA GLU A 139 6.35 13.35 10.15
C GLU A 139 5.24 14.02 9.33
N ALA A 140 4.17 13.27 9.09
CA ALA A 140 2.98 13.80 8.45
C ALA A 140 2.30 14.82 9.36
N LYS A 141 1.96 15.98 8.81
CA LYS A 141 1.28 17.07 9.52
C LYS A 141 -0.07 17.38 8.92
#